data_8040b17ca49d63de0d026cf27ed4fdf9
#
_entry.id   8040b17ca49d63de0d026cf27ed4fdf9
#
_cell.length_a   1.000
_cell.length_b   1.000
_cell.length_c   1.000
_cell.angle_alpha   90.00
_cell.angle_beta   90.00
_cell.angle_gamma   90.00
#
_symmetry.space_group_name_H-M   'P 1'
#
loop_
_entity.id
_entity.type
_entity.pdbx_description
1 polymer ?
#
loop_
_entity_poly.entity_id
_entity_poly.type
_entity_poly.pdbx_seq_one_letter_code
_entity_poly.pdbx_strand_id
1 'polypeptide(L)'
;MARSASSGGGFWGPSKPKVVTPPPRTQPPIPQAGSGPEIDATTIISLLAVVALLAAAYGASLRLLPKTSTVKTRILFIWHAFDALIHFFFEGSFLYNCFFVSYSLPTSFDVASRRHPRIKLLTPPDVYWLGREDRLYGANYGEGPFSRLWQEYAKADRRWGGADLGVVSLEVLTVFVGAPLALWCCELLRREERKGVLKRWFWMMILATAEIYGGWMTFAPEWFTGSPNLDTSNWMYLWLYLVFFNGLWVVFPVWILYEAYKALSSAMSQAEMVDLVNYLKKDD
;
A
#
# COMPACT_ATOMS: atom_id res chain seq x y z
N MET A 1 70.44 -34.41 -5.06
CA MET A 1 69.61 -35.06 -6.08
C MET A 1 68.22 -35.16 -5.57
N ALA A 2 67.33 -34.27 -5.98
CA ALA A 2 65.86 -34.38 -5.67
C ALA A 2 65.12 -33.98 -6.97
N ARG A 3 64.35 -34.90 -7.52
CA ARG A 3 63.60 -34.75 -8.76
C ARG A 3 62.30 -33.99 -8.47
N SER A 4 62.01 -32.94 -9.22
CA SER A 4 60.72 -32.27 -9.27
C SER A 4 59.71 -33.10 -10.05
N ALA A 5 58.54 -33.35 -9.49
CA ALA A 5 57.41 -33.94 -10.18
C ALA A 5 56.47 -32.79 -10.61
N SER A 6 56.27 -32.63 -11.94
CA SER A 6 55.28 -31.75 -12.53
C SER A 6 53.91 -32.43 -12.51
N SER A 7 52.92 -31.89 -11.83
CA SER A 7 51.52 -32.32 -11.92
C SER A 7 50.81 -31.48 -13.00
N GLY A 8 50.38 -32.12 -14.08
CA GLY A 8 49.56 -31.53 -15.12
C GLY A 8 48.16 -31.18 -14.60
N GLY A 9 47.78 -29.92 -14.68
CA GLY A 9 46.48 -29.45 -14.34
C GLY A 9 45.45 -29.74 -15.43
N GLY A 10 44.33 -30.34 -15.05
CA GLY A 10 43.21 -30.65 -15.91
C GLY A 10 42.45 -29.40 -16.39
N PHE A 11 42.25 -29.37 -17.70
CA PHE A 11 41.68 -28.24 -18.48
C PHE A 11 40.17 -28.41 -18.71
N TRP A 12 39.37 -28.75 -17.69
CA TRP A 12 37.91 -28.80 -17.83
C TRP A 12 37.24 -28.53 -16.48
N GLY A 13 37.16 -27.25 -16.09
CA GLY A 13 36.21 -26.79 -15.09
C GLY A 13 34.99 -26.15 -15.79
N PRO A 14 33.74 -26.42 -15.38
CA PRO A 14 32.57 -25.77 -15.97
C PRO A 14 32.67 -24.27 -15.78
N SER A 15 32.68 -23.52 -16.88
CA SER A 15 32.64 -22.07 -16.89
C SER A 15 31.33 -21.63 -16.20
N LYS A 16 31.46 -20.87 -15.10
CA LYS A 16 30.31 -20.23 -14.47
C LYS A 16 29.55 -19.40 -15.50
N PRO A 17 28.22 -19.52 -15.61
CA PRO A 17 27.45 -18.73 -16.55
C PRO A 17 27.75 -17.25 -16.31
N LYS A 18 28.11 -16.52 -17.35
CA LYS A 18 28.20 -15.05 -17.33
C LYS A 18 26.80 -14.54 -17.07
N VAL A 19 26.53 -14.08 -15.84
CA VAL A 19 25.35 -13.31 -15.55
C VAL A 19 25.50 -11.98 -16.26
N VAL A 20 24.84 -11.84 -17.39
CA VAL A 20 24.72 -10.56 -18.09
C VAL A 20 23.70 -9.75 -17.28
N THR A 21 24.18 -8.94 -16.35
CA THR A 21 23.36 -7.98 -15.65
C THR A 21 23.03 -6.83 -16.61
N PRO A 22 21.72 -6.52 -16.85
CA PRO A 22 21.38 -5.32 -17.58
C PRO A 22 21.95 -4.09 -16.84
N PRO A 23 22.35 -3.03 -17.58
CA PRO A 23 22.82 -1.80 -16.95
C PRO A 23 21.77 -1.27 -15.98
N PRO A 24 22.18 -0.63 -14.86
CA PRO A 24 21.23 -0.03 -13.95
C PRO A 24 20.31 0.89 -14.75
N ARG A 25 19.00 0.63 -14.71
CA ARG A 25 18.04 1.65 -15.09
C ARG A 25 18.32 2.82 -14.15
N THR A 26 18.92 3.87 -14.69
CA THR A 26 18.91 5.17 -14.01
C THR A 26 17.47 5.40 -13.60
N GLN A 27 17.24 5.88 -12.37
CA GLN A 27 15.90 6.33 -11.96
C GLN A 27 15.29 7.09 -13.15
N PRO A 28 14.02 6.85 -13.49
CA PRO A 28 13.42 7.54 -14.62
C PRO A 28 13.77 9.02 -14.51
N PRO A 29 14.17 9.67 -15.62
CA PRO A 29 14.55 11.06 -15.60
C PRO A 29 13.44 11.84 -14.91
N ILE A 30 13.82 12.75 -14.01
CA ILE A 30 12.86 13.65 -13.36
C ILE A 30 12.12 14.33 -14.53
N PRO A 31 10.79 14.18 -14.66
CA PRO A 31 10.06 14.87 -15.70
C PRO A 31 10.44 16.34 -15.64
N GLN A 32 10.86 16.92 -16.76
CA GLN A 32 11.17 18.35 -16.80
C GLN A 32 9.87 19.09 -16.53
N ALA A 33 9.92 20.07 -15.63
CA ALA A 33 8.79 20.91 -15.31
C ALA A 33 8.19 21.49 -16.61
N GLY A 34 6.93 21.13 -16.91
CA GLY A 34 6.24 21.59 -18.11
C GLY A 34 5.91 20.55 -19.18
N SER A 35 6.39 19.29 -19.08
CA SER A 35 5.88 18.20 -19.91
C SER A 35 4.50 17.77 -19.38
N GLY A 36 3.49 17.74 -20.28
CA GLY A 36 2.17 17.19 -19.94
C GLY A 36 2.27 15.72 -19.49
N PRO A 37 1.18 15.14 -18.94
CA PRO A 37 1.19 13.75 -18.50
C PRO A 37 1.50 12.83 -19.67
N GLU A 38 2.51 11.98 -19.53
CA GLU A 38 2.75 10.87 -20.47
C GLU A 38 1.78 9.74 -20.13
N ILE A 39 0.69 9.67 -20.90
CA ILE A 39 -0.30 8.58 -20.78
C ILE A 39 0.11 7.48 -21.74
N ASP A 40 0.72 6.45 -21.21
CA ASP A 40 1.13 5.25 -21.95
C ASP A 40 0.20 4.05 -21.68
N ALA A 41 0.49 2.91 -22.28
CA ALA A 41 -0.28 1.70 -22.06
C ALA A 41 -0.25 1.24 -20.60
N THR A 42 0.85 1.47 -19.88
CA THR A 42 0.98 1.13 -18.45
C THR A 42 0.04 1.96 -17.61
N THR A 43 -0.03 3.28 -17.86
CA THR A 43 -0.97 4.20 -17.22
C THR A 43 -2.41 3.71 -17.37
N ILE A 44 -2.81 3.42 -18.63
CA ILE A 44 -4.19 2.97 -18.94
C ILE A 44 -4.49 1.64 -18.24
N ILE A 45 -3.60 0.66 -18.33
CA ILE A 45 -3.80 -0.67 -17.72
C ILE A 45 -3.89 -0.55 -16.20
N SER A 46 -3.05 0.28 -15.57
CA SER A 46 -3.05 0.50 -14.12
C SER A 46 -4.37 1.11 -13.65
N LEU A 47 -4.88 2.11 -14.34
CA LEU A 47 -6.18 2.72 -14.03
C LEU A 47 -7.34 1.75 -14.27
N LEU A 48 -7.31 0.99 -15.35
CA LEU A 48 -8.31 -0.05 -15.61
C LEU A 48 -8.30 -1.16 -14.55
N ALA A 49 -7.14 -1.52 -14.00
CA ALA A 49 -7.04 -2.49 -12.92
C ALA A 49 -7.75 -1.98 -11.65
N VAL A 50 -7.60 -0.70 -11.27
CA VAL A 50 -8.35 -0.10 -10.15
C VAL A 50 -9.85 -0.17 -10.38
N VAL A 51 -10.31 0.21 -11.59
CA VAL A 51 -11.74 0.14 -11.96
C VAL A 51 -12.25 -1.29 -11.92
N ALA A 52 -11.46 -2.27 -12.37
CA ALA A 52 -11.82 -3.68 -12.31
C ALA A 52 -11.99 -4.18 -10.86
N LEU A 53 -11.12 -3.78 -9.92
CA LEU A 53 -11.28 -4.12 -8.50
C LEU A 53 -12.55 -3.49 -7.90
N LEU A 54 -12.85 -2.23 -8.25
CA LEU A 54 -14.09 -1.58 -7.83
C LEU A 54 -15.32 -2.30 -8.40
N ALA A 55 -15.29 -2.69 -9.68
CA ALA A 55 -16.36 -3.46 -10.31
C ALA A 55 -16.52 -4.83 -9.67
N ALA A 56 -15.42 -5.50 -9.29
CA ALA A 56 -15.46 -6.76 -8.55
C ALA A 56 -16.10 -6.59 -7.16
N ALA A 57 -15.75 -5.55 -6.41
CA ALA A 57 -16.36 -5.22 -5.12
C ALA A 57 -17.86 -4.93 -5.26
N TYR A 58 -18.24 -4.18 -6.28
CA TYR A 58 -19.66 -3.94 -6.61
C TYR A 58 -20.40 -5.24 -6.95
N GLY A 59 -19.84 -6.07 -7.84
CA GLY A 59 -20.40 -7.37 -8.20
C GLY A 59 -20.53 -8.32 -7.00
N ALA A 60 -19.55 -8.31 -6.09
CA ALA A 60 -19.62 -9.04 -4.82
C ALA A 60 -20.79 -8.54 -3.96
N SER A 61 -21.00 -7.22 -3.86
CA SER A 61 -22.12 -6.64 -3.10
C SER A 61 -23.49 -7.09 -3.63
N LEU A 62 -23.63 -7.27 -4.94
CA LEU A 62 -24.89 -7.73 -5.55
C LEU A 62 -25.16 -9.21 -5.27
N ARG A 63 -24.12 -10.02 -5.11
CA ARG A 63 -24.23 -11.48 -4.91
C ARG A 63 -24.31 -11.87 -3.43
N LEU A 64 -23.58 -11.17 -2.57
CA LEU A 64 -23.37 -11.58 -1.18
C LEU A 64 -24.31 -10.89 -0.20
N LEU A 65 -24.75 -9.67 -0.50
CA LEU A 65 -25.71 -8.97 0.36
C LEU A 65 -27.16 -9.34 0.02
N PRO A 66 -28.06 -9.40 1.04
CA PRO A 66 -29.49 -9.50 0.82
C PRO A 66 -30.02 -8.41 -0.12
N LYS A 67 -31.06 -8.73 -0.92
CA LYS A 67 -31.70 -7.75 -1.80
C LYS A 67 -32.35 -6.59 -1.03
N THR A 68 -32.71 -6.84 0.22
CA THR A 68 -33.32 -5.86 1.16
C THR A 68 -32.29 -4.94 1.81
N SER A 69 -30.99 -5.16 1.61
CA SER A 69 -29.93 -4.32 2.20
C SER A 69 -30.08 -2.87 1.78
N THR A 70 -29.90 -1.96 2.74
CA THR A 70 -29.97 -0.53 2.50
C THR A 70 -28.83 -0.06 1.59
N VAL A 71 -29.04 1.09 0.92
CA VAL A 71 -28.00 1.72 0.09
C VAL A 71 -26.73 1.96 0.93
N LYS A 72 -26.87 2.43 2.16
CA LYS A 72 -25.75 2.64 3.09
C LYS A 72 -24.97 1.34 3.34
N THR A 73 -25.67 0.25 3.69
CA THR A 73 -25.02 -1.06 3.89
C THR A 73 -24.26 -1.49 2.64
N ARG A 74 -24.83 -1.28 1.46
CA ARG A 74 -24.19 -1.63 0.18
C ARG A 74 -22.96 -0.79 -0.08
N ILE A 75 -22.99 0.52 0.15
CA ILE A 75 -21.82 1.40 -0.01
C ILE A 75 -20.71 1.00 0.96
N LEU A 76 -21.03 0.73 2.23
CA LEU A 76 -20.07 0.24 3.23
C LEU A 76 -19.44 -1.08 2.79
N PHE A 77 -20.23 -2.02 2.28
CA PHE A 77 -19.69 -3.29 1.79
C PHE A 77 -18.77 -3.09 0.58
N ILE A 78 -19.18 -2.27 -0.41
CA ILE A 78 -18.37 -1.98 -1.59
C ILE A 78 -17.05 -1.35 -1.17
N TRP A 79 -17.08 -0.39 -0.24
CA TRP A 79 -15.87 0.25 0.26
C TRP A 79 -14.91 -0.78 0.86
N HIS A 80 -15.33 -1.53 1.87
CA HIS A 80 -14.46 -2.50 2.53
C HIS A 80 -14.02 -3.65 1.60
N ALA A 81 -14.85 -4.07 0.65
CA ALA A 81 -14.46 -5.07 -0.33
C ALA A 81 -13.41 -4.51 -1.31
N PHE A 82 -13.59 -3.28 -1.78
CA PHE A 82 -12.63 -2.59 -2.63
C PHE A 82 -11.31 -2.35 -1.90
N ASP A 83 -11.37 -1.88 -0.67
CA ASP A 83 -10.25 -1.66 0.22
C ASP A 83 -9.42 -2.94 0.41
N ALA A 84 -10.06 -4.04 0.78
CA ALA A 84 -9.40 -5.33 0.88
C ALA A 84 -8.73 -5.77 -0.42
N LEU A 85 -9.39 -5.57 -1.57
CA LEU A 85 -8.83 -5.93 -2.87
C LEU A 85 -7.62 -5.06 -3.24
N ILE A 86 -7.66 -3.76 -2.97
CA ILE A 86 -6.51 -2.87 -3.17
C ILE A 86 -5.34 -3.32 -2.29
N HIS A 87 -5.56 -3.51 -1.01
CA HIS A 87 -4.51 -3.95 -0.09
C HIS A 87 -3.89 -5.29 -0.51
N PHE A 88 -4.70 -6.30 -0.89
CA PHE A 88 -4.13 -7.59 -1.30
C PHE A 88 -3.42 -7.53 -2.66
N PHE A 89 -4.03 -6.94 -3.69
CA PHE A 89 -3.51 -7.01 -5.04
C PHE A 89 -2.50 -5.91 -5.36
N PHE A 90 -2.79 -4.67 -4.98
CA PHE A 90 -1.88 -3.56 -5.24
C PHE A 90 -0.77 -3.54 -4.20
N GLU A 91 -1.07 -3.26 -2.97
CA GLU A 91 -0.04 -3.11 -1.93
C GLU A 91 0.68 -4.43 -1.64
N GLY A 92 -0.01 -5.58 -1.71
CA GLY A 92 0.65 -6.89 -1.68
C GLY A 92 1.66 -7.06 -2.81
N SER A 93 1.37 -6.54 -4.02
CA SER A 93 2.34 -6.54 -5.13
C SER A 93 3.48 -5.54 -4.93
N PHE A 94 3.26 -4.43 -4.21
CA PHE A 94 4.32 -3.53 -3.77
C PHE A 94 5.28 -4.25 -2.81
N LEU A 95 4.75 -4.89 -1.79
CA LEU A 95 5.57 -5.69 -0.87
C LEU A 95 6.35 -6.78 -1.60
N TYR A 96 5.72 -7.47 -2.55
CA TYR A 96 6.44 -8.44 -3.39
C TYR A 96 7.65 -7.80 -4.08
N ASN A 97 7.50 -6.61 -4.66
CA ASN A 97 8.62 -5.90 -5.27
C ASN A 97 9.69 -5.52 -4.22
N CYS A 98 9.29 -5.07 -3.04
CA CYS A 98 10.24 -4.66 -1.99
C CYS A 98 11.05 -5.82 -1.42
N PHE A 99 10.50 -7.03 -1.37
CA PHE A 99 11.18 -8.18 -0.78
C PHE A 99 11.85 -9.11 -1.79
N PHE A 100 11.32 -9.22 -3.01
CA PHE A 100 11.73 -10.25 -3.96
C PHE A 100 12.30 -9.70 -5.27
N VAL A 101 12.07 -8.43 -5.61
CA VAL A 101 12.62 -7.81 -6.82
C VAL A 101 13.83 -6.97 -6.45
N SER A 102 15.00 -7.33 -6.98
CA SER A 102 16.26 -6.64 -6.65
C SER A 102 17.21 -6.57 -7.82
N TYR A 103 18.09 -5.59 -7.78
CA TYR A 103 19.20 -5.39 -8.67
C TYR A 103 20.52 -5.53 -7.90
N SER A 104 21.39 -6.46 -8.29
CA SER A 104 22.71 -6.63 -7.69
C SER A 104 23.66 -5.54 -8.18
N LEU A 105 24.34 -4.89 -7.25
CA LEU A 105 25.31 -3.85 -7.57
C LEU A 105 26.62 -4.46 -8.04
N PRO A 106 27.30 -3.86 -9.03
CA PRO A 106 28.66 -4.26 -9.40
C PRO A 106 29.62 -4.11 -8.20
N THR A 107 30.58 -5.03 -8.09
CA THR A 107 31.59 -5.01 -7.01
C THR A 107 32.44 -3.73 -6.98
N SER A 108 32.54 -3.03 -8.12
CA SER A 108 33.23 -1.76 -8.26
C SER A 108 32.36 -0.55 -7.86
N PHE A 109 31.11 -0.79 -7.41
CA PHE A 109 30.20 0.29 -7.07
C PHE A 109 30.58 0.88 -5.70
N ASP A 110 30.99 2.13 -5.70
CA ASP A 110 31.27 2.84 -4.44
C ASP A 110 29.98 3.09 -3.65
N VAL A 111 29.87 2.46 -2.49
CA VAL A 111 28.75 2.63 -1.56
C VAL A 111 28.56 4.11 -1.16
N ALA A 112 29.66 4.88 -1.12
CA ALA A 112 29.61 6.30 -0.83
C ALA A 112 28.84 7.11 -1.90
N SER A 113 28.87 6.69 -3.15
CA SER A 113 28.14 7.33 -4.25
C SER A 113 26.62 7.14 -4.19
N ARG A 114 26.14 6.17 -3.40
CA ARG A 114 24.68 5.97 -3.14
C ARG A 114 24.09 7.06 -2.24
N ARG A 115 24.94 7.81 -1.55
CA ARG A 115 24.49 8.84 -0.63
C ARG A 115 23.94 10.02 -1.40
N HIS A 116 22.62 10.06 -1.58
CA HIS A 116 22.00 11.30 -2.01
C HIS A 116 22.16 12.34 -0.90
N PRO A 117 22.75 13.53 -1.15
CA PRO A 117 23.05 14.53 -0.10
C PRO A 117 21.84 14.89 0.77
N ARG A 118 20.62 14.76 0.24
CA ARG A 118 19.35 15.08 0.94
C ARG A 118 18.85 13.95 1.86
N ILE A 119 19.30 12.71 1.68
CA ILE A 119 18.89 11.55 2.50
C ILE A 119 19.77 11.42 3.75
N LYS A 120 20.94 12.04 3.77
CA LYS A 120 21.89 11.99 4.88
C LYS A 120 21.36 12.44 6.23
N LEU A 121 20.32 13.26 6.27
CA LEU A 121 19.80 13.85 7.51
C LEU A 121 18.79 12.97 8.24
N LEU A 122 18.18 12.01 7.57
CA LEU A 122 17.05 11.23 8.11
C LEU A 122 17.34 9.74 8.29
N THR A 123 18.42 9.24 7.68
CA THR A 123 18.81 7.84 7.79
C THR A 123 20.27 7.75 8.25
N PRO A 124 20.57 6.95 9.28
CA PRO A 124 21.96 6.71 9.69
C PRO A 124 22.81 6.24 8.50
N PRO A 125 24.11 6.57 8.43
CA PRO A 125 24.99 5.99 7.44
C PRO A 125 25.06 4.46 7.63
N ASP A 126 25.26 3.74 6.53
CA ASP A 126 25.45 2.28 6.51
C ASP A 126 24.21 1.45 6.96
N VAL A 127 23.00 2.00 6.79
CA VAL A 127 21.73 1.26 6.94
C VAL A 127 21.25 0.82 5.57
N TYR A 128 21.03 -0.49 5.40
CA TYR A 128 20.62 -1.09 4.14
C TYR A 128 19.34 -1.91 4.32
N TRP A 129 18.50 -1.95 3.29
CA TRP A 129 17.31 -2.78 3.27
C TRP A 129 17.68 -4.25 3.49
N LEU A 130 17.06 -4.88 4.50
CA LEU A 130 17.35 -6.26 4.93
C LEU A 130 18.84 -6.54 5.26
N GLY A 131 19.61 -5.49 5.62
CA GLY A 131 21.04 -5.60 5.87
C GLY A 131 21.88 -5.90 4.62
N ARG A 132 21.33 -5.71 3.41
CA ARG A 132 21.99 -6.05 2.14
C ARG A 132 22.54 -4.80 1.47
N GLU A 133 23.88 -4.63 1.55
CA GLU A 133 24.60 -3.54 0.88
C GLU A 133 24.87 -3.80 -0.60
N ASP A 134 24.78 -5.08 -1.03
CA ASP A 134 25.16 -5.55 -2.35
C ASP A 134 24.05 -5.36 -3.40
N ARG A 135 22.85 -4.89 -3.02
CA ARG A 135 21.71 -4.79 -3.94
C ARG A 135 20.71 -3.69 -3.57
N LEU A 136 19.92 -3.30 -4.57
CA LEU A 136 18.78 -2.39 -4.44
C LEU A 136 17.49 -3.18 -4.64
N TYR A 137 16.44 -2.84 -3.89
CA TYR A 137 15.15 -3.51 -3.94
C TYR A 137 14.02 -2.56 -4.37
N GLY A 138 12.99 -3.11 -4.98
CA GLY A 138 11.77 -2.41 -5.33
C GLY A 138 11.37 -2.53 -6.80
N ALA A 139 10.23 -1.94 -7.12
CA ALA A 139 9.61 -2.01 -8.43
C ALA A 139 10.51 -1.50 -9.57
N ASN A 140 11.32 -0.48 -9.31
CA ASN A 140 12.21 0.12 -10.32
C ASN A 140 13.24 -0.86 -10.89
N TYR A 141 13.42 -2.00 -10.24
CA TYR A 141 14.40 -3.03 -10.64
C TYR A 141 13.78 -4.25 -11.30
N GLY A 142 12.45 -4.25 -11.52
CA GLY A 142 11.71 -5.34 -12.15
C GLY A 142 11.10 -4.95 -13.49
N GLU A 143 10.76 -5.98 -14.30
CA GLU A 143 10.13 -5.80 -15.61
C GLU A 143 8.73 -6.42 -15.69
N GLY A 144 8.32 -7.12 -14.63
CA GLY A 144 7.02 -7.77 -14.54
C GLY A 144 5.85 -6.78 -14.43
N PRO A 145 4.60 -7.26 -14.62
CA PRO A 145 3.44 -6.38 -14.59
C PRO A 145 3.26 -5.67 -13.24
N PHE A 146 3.54 -6.34 -12.13
CA PHE A 146 3.51 -5.72 -10.80
C PHE A 146 4.58 -4.63 -10.62
N SER A 147 5.78 -4.83 -11.18
CA SER A 147 6.81 -3.80 -11.14
C SER A 147 6.41 -2.59 -11.99
N ARG A 148 5.85 -2.80 -13.18
CA ARG A 148 5.40 -1.71 -14.06
C ARG A 148 4.28 -0.90 -13.45
N LEU A 149 3.33 -1.54 -12.74
CA LEU A 149 2.27 -0.89 -12.00
C LEU A 149 2.84 0.14 -11.01
N TRP A 150 3.80 -0.27 -10.20
CA TRP A 150 4.40 0.60 -9.19
C TRP A 150 5.40 1.59 -9.75
N GLN A 151 6.06 1.29 -10.87
CA GLN A 151 6.84 2.27 -11.63
C GLN A 151 5.95 3.40 -12.15
N GLU A 152 4.70 3.10 -12.53
CA GLU A 152 3.73 4.12 -12.94
C GLU A 152 3.37 5.04 -11.78
N TYR A 153 2.98 4.49 -10.62
CA TYR A 153 2.66 5.31 -9.45
C TYR A 153 3.88 6.07 -8.92
N ALA A 154 5.07 5.49 -9.02
CA ALA A 154 6.34 6.10 -8.61
C ALA A 154 6.71 7.36 -9.41
N LYS A 155 6.04 7.64 -10.53
CA LYS A 155 6.15 8.93 -11.23
C LYS A 155 5.63 10.08 -10.35
N ALA A 156 4.59 9.82 -9.53
CA ALA A 156 4.01 10.79 -8.62
C ALA A 156 4.64 10.75 -7.22
N ASP A 157 4.96 9.56 -6.70
CA ASP A 157 5.62 9.38 -5.40
C ASP A 157 6.75 8.34 -5.53
N ARG A 158 7.98 8.81 -5.54
CA ARG A 158 9.19 8.01 -5.80
C ARG A 158 9.42 6.88 -4.80
N ARG A 159 8.86 6.97 -3.60
CA ARG A 159 9.02 5.96 -2.54
C ARG A 159 8.45 4.60 -2.96
N TRP A 160 7.43 4.59 -3.80
CA TRP A 160 6.78 3.38 -4.30
C TRP A 160 7.57 2.65 -5.41
N GLY A 161 8.59 3.29 -5.95
CA GLY A 161 9.51 2.65 -6.90
C GLY A 161 10.63 1.85 -6.23
N GLY A 162 10.92 2.13 -4.96
CA GLY A 162 11.95 1.49 -4.14
C GLY A 162 11.38 0.81 -2.90
N ALA A 163 12.26 0.36 -2.01
CA ALA A 163 11.89 -0.15 -0.68
C ALA A 163 12.09 0.96 0.37
N ASP A 164 11.15 1.90 0.43
CA ASP A 164 11.12 2.92 1.48
C ASP A 164 10.66 2.32 2.80
N LEU A 165 11.43 2.53 3.89
CA LEU A 165 11.17 1.91 5.19
C LEU A 165 9.82 2.34 5.79
N GLY A 166 9.45 3.60 5.64
CA GLY A 166 8.19 4.13 6.16
C GLY A 166 7.00 3.51 5.45
N VAL A 167 7.01 3.57 4.11
CA VAL A 167 5.96 3.02 3.26
C VAL A 167 5.85 1.50 3.45
N VAL A 168 6.95 0.76 3.37
CA VAL A 168 6.91 -0.71 3.56
C VAL A 168 6.36 -1.09 4.92
N SER A 169 6.73 -0.35 6.00
CA SER A 169 6.23 -0.64 7.34
C SER A 169 4.72 -0.45 7.46
N LEU A 170 4.17 0.56 6.80
CA LEU A 170 2.73 0.76 6.70
C LEU A 170 2.07 -0.35 5.89
N GLU A 171 2.61 -0.66 4.71
CA GLU A 171 2.01 -1.64 3.81
C GLU A 171 2.05 -3.08 4.33
N VAL A 172 3.00 -3.42 5.19
CA VAL A 172 2.98 -4.71 5.92
C VAL A 172 1.74 -4.77 6.83
N LEU A 173 1.38 -3.68 7.51
CA LEU A 173 0.19 -3.65 8.36
C LEU A 173 -1.10 -3.61 7.52
N THR A 174 -1.14 -2.84 6.45
CA THR A 174 -2.32 -2.77 5.57
C THR A 174 -2.61 -4.11 4.91
N VAL A 175 -1.62 -4.79 4.37
CA VAL A 175 -1.79 -6.08 3.68
C VAL A 175 -2.14 -7.21 4.65
N PHE A 176 -1.43 -7.31 5.80
CA PHE A 176 -1.59 -8.47 6.69
C PHE A 176 -2.60 -8.26 7.82
N VAL A 177 -2.99 -7.04 8.11
CA VAL A 177 -3.98 -6.72 9.15
C VAL A 177 -5.18 -5.97 8.57
N GLY A 178 -4.95 -4.90 7.81
CA GLY A 178 -6.01 -4.07 7.24
C GLY A 178 -6.91 -4.86 6.29
N ALA A 179 -6.33 -5.52 5.29
CA ALA A 179 -7.10 -6.28 4.30
C ALA A 179 -7.92 -7.44 4.92
N PRO A 180 -7.39 -8.29 5.82
CA PRO A 180 -8.21 -9.27 6.54
C PRO A 180 -9.32 -8.62 7.38
N LEU A 181 -9.07 -7.47 8.01
CA LEU A 181 -10.05 -6.75 8.78
C LEU A 181 -11.16 -6.16 7.90
N ALA A 182 -10.81 -5.64 6.73
CA ALA A 182 -11.78 -5.17 5.74
C ALA A 182 -12.71 -6.32 5.25
N LEU A 183 -12.15 -7.50 4.97
CA LEU A 183 -12.96 -8.69 4.67
C LEU A 183 -13.85 -9.10 5.85
N TRP A 184 -13.35 -8.99 7.08
CA TRP A 184 -14.16 -9.24 8.26
C TRP A 184 -15.32 -8.24 8.38
N CYS A 185 -15.10 -6.97 8.09
CA CYS A 185 -16.16 -5.95 8.02
C CYS A 185 -17.21 -6.29 6.95
N CYS A 186 -16.78 -6.78 5.76
CA CYS A 186 -17.69 -7.29 4.74
C CYS A 186 -18.57 -8.45 5.26
N GLU A 187 -17.97 -9.40 5.97
CA GLU A 187 -18.71 -10.52 6.55
C GLU A 187 -19.72 -10.10 7.61
N LEU A 188 -19.36 -9.13 8.47
CA LEU A 188 -20.27 -8.56 9.46
C LEU A 188 -21.42 -7.78 8.80
N LEU A 189 -21.18 -7.13 7.67
CA LEU A 189 -22.22 -6.46 6.87
C LEU A 189 -23.15 -7.46 6.20
N ARG A 190 -22.59 -8.58 5.69
CA ARG A 190 -23.36 -9.65 5.04
C ARG A 190 -24.35 -10.34 6.00
N ARG A 191 -23.94 -10.56 7.26
CA ARG A 191 -24.78 -11.27 8.23
C ARG A 191 -25.99 -10.47 8.69
N GLU A 192 -26.01 -9.14 8.56
CA GLU A 192 -27.10 -8.22 8.93
C GLU A 192 -27.78 -8.50 10.31
N GLU A 193 -27.06 -9.14 11.22
CA GLU A 193 -27.62 -9.49 12.54
C GLU A 193 -27.95 -8.22 13.35
N ARG A 194 -29.18 -8.10 13.81
CA ARG A 194 -29.62 -7.01 14.72
C ARG A 194 -28.73 -6.92 15.96
N LYS A 195 -28.35 -8.08 16.54
CA LYS A 195 -27.46 -8.15 17.70
C LYS A 195 -25.99 -7.83 17.38
N GLY A 196 -25.60 -7.74 16.10
CA GLY A 196 -24.24 -7.49 15.65
C GLY A 196 -23.91 -6.03 15.32
N VAL A 197 -24.86 -5.10 15.49
CA VAL A 197 -24.68 -3.69 15.07
C VAL A 197 -23.49 -3.04 15.75
N LEU A 198 -23.36 -3.18 17.08
CA LEU A 198 -22.23 -2.60 17.83
C LEU A 198 -20.90 -3.21 17.42
N LYS A 199 -20.83 -4.56 17.27
CA LYS A 199 -19.64 -5.28 16.83
C LYS A 199 -19.19 -4.83 15.44
N ARG A 200 -20.13 -4.64 14.52
CA ARG A 200 -19.86 -4.17 13.16
C ARG A 200 -19.23 -2.77 13.17
N TRP A 201 -19.85 -1.82 13.88
CA TRP A 201 -19.33 -0.46 13.96
C TRP A 201 -17.99 -0.40 14.69
N PHE A 202 -17.79 -1.21 15.73
CA PHE A 202 -16.51 -1.31 16.43
C PHE A 202 -15.35 -1.65 15.50
N TRP A 203 -15.48 -2.71 14.69
CA TRP A 203 -14.42 -3.13 13.80
C TRP A 203 -14.21 -2.16 12.63
N MET A 204 -15.30 -1.58 12.09
CA MET A 204 -15.18 -0.56 11.05
C MET A 204 -14.50 0.71 11.57
N MET A 205 -14.74 1.13 12.83
CA MET A 205 -14.04 2.26 13.44
C MET A 205 -12.54 1.99 13.62
N ILE A 206 -12.17 0.80 14.06
CA ILE A 206 -10.74 0.43 14.19
C ILE A 206 -10.05 0.55 12.85
N LEU A 207 -10.62 -0.05 11.80
CA LEU A 207 -10.06 0.01 10.45
C LEU A 207 -9.98 1.46 9.94
N ALA A 208 -11.08 2.19 9.99
CA ALA A 208 -11.13 3.58 9.53
C ALA A 208 -10.13 4.50 10.26
N THR A 209 -9.91 4.29 11.56
CA THR A 209 -8.90 5.03 12.31
C THR A 209 -7.49 4.68 11.84
N ALA A 210 -7.23 3.39 11.59
CA ALA A 210 -5.93 2.93 11.09
C ALA A 210 -5.65 3.48 9.68
N GLU A 211 -6.64 3.51 8.80
CA GLU A 211 -6.53 4.09 7.44
C GLU A 211 -6.18 5.58 7.48
N ILE A 212 -6.87 6.38 8.30
CA ILE A 212 -6.57 7.81 8.46
C ILE A 212 -5.15 8.01 9.03
N TYR A 213 -4.78 7.21 10.03
CA TYR A 213 -3.44 7.27 10.62
C TYR A 213 -2.37 6.87 9.60
N GLY A 214 -2.63 5.81 8.80
CA GLY A 214 -1.74 5.39 7.72
C GLY A 214 -1.54 6.48 6.68
N GLY A 215 -2.61 7.12 6.23
CA GLY A 215 -2.55 8.26 5.31
C GLY A 215 -1.75 9.44 5.88
N TRP A 216 -1.94 9.77 7.15
CA TRP A 216 -1.12 10.78 7.83
C TRP A 216 0.36 10.39 7.81
N MET A 217 0.70 9.17 8.20
CA MET A 217 2.09 8.70 8.25
C MET A 217 2.74 8.57 6.88
N THR A 218 1.94 8.42 5.83
CA THR A 218 2.42 8.42 4.45
C THR A 218 2.85 9.82 4.00
N PHE A 219 2.07 10.86 4.31
CA PHE A 219 2.30 12.20 3.75
C PHE A 219 2.98 13.17 4.70
N ALA A 220 2.76 13.11 6.00
CA ALA A 220 3.33 14.05 6.94
C ALA A 220 4.88 14.10 6.91
N PRO A 221 5.61 12.96 6.81
CA PRO A 221 7.07 12.99 6.67
C PRO A 221 7.54 13.74 5.41
N GLU A 222 6.79 13.61 4.32
CA GLU A 222 7.07 14.35 3.08
C GLU A 222 6.86 15.85 3.28
N TRP A 223 5.73 16.25 3.85
CA TRP A 223 5.42 17.67 4.08
C TRP A 223 6.43 18.33 5.01
N PHE A 224 6.86 17.67 6.07
CA PHE A 224 7.87 18.21 7.01
C PHE A 224 9.26 18.34 6.38
N THR A 225 9.53 17.66 5.27
CA THR A 225 10.83 17.68 4.59
C THR A 225 10.81 18.42 3.26
N GLY A 226 9.70 19.07 2.92
CA GLY A 226 9.53 19.81 1.67
C GLY A 226 9.20 18.93 0.48
N SER A 227 8.59 17.76 0.73
CA SER A 227 8.07 16.82 -0.28
C SER A 227 9.09 16.38 -1.33
N PRO A 228 10.28 15.90 -0.93
CA PRO A 228 11.37 15.60 -1.85
C PRO A 228 11.06 14.43 -2.81
N ASN A 229 10.11 13.58 -2.45
CA ASN A 229 9.72 12.41 -3.23
C ASN A 229 8.45 12.60 -4.04
N LEU A 230 7.67 13.66 -3.79
CA LEU A 230 6.39 13.91 -4.47
C LEU A 230 6.58 14.79 -5.70
N ASP A 231 6.05 14.36 -6.85
CA ASP A 231 5.96 15.21 -8.04
C ASP A 231 4.57 15.84 -8.13
N THR A 232 4.50 17.12 -7.79
CA THR A 232 3.28 17.92 -7.85
C THR A 232 3.23 18.86 -9.05
N SER A 233 4.22 18.80 -9.95
CA SER A 233 4.31 19.67 -11.13
C SER A 233 3.31 19.31 -12.22
N ASN A 234 2.89 18.04 -12.27
CA ASN A 234 1.96 17.51 -13.24
C ASN A 234 0.57 17.35 -12.61
N TRP A 235 -0.47 17.88 -13.27
CA TRP A 235 -1.85 17.87 -12.75
C TRP A 235 -2.38 16.44 -12.50
N MET A 236 -2.01 15.46 -13.34
CA MET A 236 -2.45 14.07 -13.19
C MET A 236 -1.79 13.43 -11.96
N TYR A 237 -0.50 13.66 -11.73
CA TYR A 237 0.19 13.16 -10.56
C TYR A 237 -0.36 13.78 -9.28
N LEU A 238 -0.53 15.12 -9.28
CA LEU A 238 -1.07 15.81 -8.11
C LEU A 238 -2.52 15.40 -7.83
N TRP A 239 -3.41 15.57 -8.81
CA TRP A 239 -4.86 15.46 -8.53
C TRP A 239 -5.39 14.05 -8.62
N LEU A 240 -4.92 13.22 -9.56
CA LEU A 240 -5.40 11.86 -9.69
C LEU A 240 -4.65 10.90 -8.75
N TYR A 241 -3.29 10.90 -8.79
CA TYR A 241 -2.51 9.91 -8.04
C TYR A 241 -2.39 10.30 -6.56
N LEU A 242 -1.98 11.53 -6.25
CA LEU A 242 -1.73 11.92 -4.86
C LEU A 242 -3.02 12.32 -4.13
N VAL A 243 -3.86 13.17 -4.73
CA VAL A 243 -5.05 13.70 -4.04
C VAL A 243 -6.23 12.74 -4.14
N PHE A 244 -6.65 12.33 -5.34
CA PHE A 244 -7.87 11.53 -5.49
C PHE A 244 -7.71 10.13 -4.89
N PHE A 245 -6.71 9.36 -5.33
CA PHE A 245 -6.57 8.01 -4.81
C PHE A 245 -6.33 7.97 -3.30
N ASN A 246 -5.44 8.78 -2.76
CA ASN A 246 -5.21 8.79 -1.31
C ASN A 246 -6.35 9.45 -0.54
N GLY A 247 -7.04 10.42 -1.13
CA GLY A 247 -8.21 11.08 -0.54
C GLY A 247 -9.36 10.12 -0.25
N LEU A 248 -9.50 9.02 -1.00
CA LEU A 248 -10.51 8.00 -0.73
C LEU A 248 -10.32 7.40 0.67
N TRP A 249 -9.07 7.11 1.08
CA TRP A 249 -8.71 6.60 2.41
C TRP A 249 -8.77 7.65 3.53
N VAL A 250 -9.21 8.86 3.22
CA VAL A 250 -9.57 9.90 4.21
C VAL A 250 -11.09 10.09 4.23
N VAL A 251 -11.69 10.28 3.06
CA VAL A 251 -13.13 10.63 2.94
C VAL A 251 -14.02 9.51 3.43
N PHE A 252 -13.80 8.27 2.96
CA PHE A 252 -14.61 7.13 3.40
C PHE A 252 -14.41 6.79 4.88
N PRO A 253 -13.19 6.70 5.42
CA PRO A 253 -12.96 6.50 6.85
C PRO A 253 -13.59 7.56 7.73
N VAL A 254 -13.49 8.84 7.39
CA VAL A 254 -14.14 9.92 8.14
C VAL A 254 -15.67 9.75 8.13
N TRP A 255 -16.25 9.43 6.98
CA TRP A 255 -17.68 9.14 6.88
C TRP A 255 -18.09 7.92 7.73
N ILE A 256 -17.29 6.85 7.72
CA ILE A 256 -17.54 5.66 8.55
C ILE A 256 -17.50 5.99 10.04
N LEU A 257 -16.51 6.76 10.49
CA LEU A 257 -16.44 7.22 11.89
C LEU A 257 -17.64 8.07 12.29
N TYR A 258 -18.11 8.97 11.41
CA TYR A 258 -19.31 9.76 11.65
C TYR A 258 -20.58 8.89 11.78
N GLU A 259 -20.78 7.94 10.88
CA GLU A 259 -21.91 7.01 10.92
C GLU A 259 -21.84 6.08 12.14
N ALA A 260 -20.65 5.64 12.52
CA ALA A 260 -20.42 4.85 13.73
C ALA A 260 -20.78 5.65 14.99
N TYR A 261 -20.32 6.90 15.08
CA TYR A 261 -20.68 7.80 16.19
C TYR A 261 -22.20 7.93 16.35
N LYS A 262 -22.93 8.17 15.26
CA LYS A 262 -24.40 8.26 15.27
C LYS A 262 -25.06 6.97 15.77
N ALA A 263 -24.58 5.82 15.27
CA ALA A 263 -25.11 4.51 15.63
C ALA A 263 -24.88 4.19 17.12
N LEU A 264 -23.67 4.47 17.61
CA LEU A 264 -23.31 4.25 19.02
C LEU A 264 -24.07 5.19 19.95
N SER A 265 -24.14 6.49 19.64
CA SER A 265 -24.87 7.47 20.42
C SER A 265 -26.37 7.10 20.54
N SER A 266 -26.98 6.67 19.42
CA SER A 266 -28.37 6.21 19.43
C SER A 266 -28.58 4.95 20.29
N ALA A 267 -27.64 4.00 20.22
CA ALA A 267 -27.71 2.77 21.02
C ALA A 267 -27.56 3.06 22.53
N MET A 268 -26.64 3.95 22.89
CA MET A 268 -26.48 4.40 24.31
C MET A 268 -27.72 5.09 24.84
N SER A 269 -28.28 6.07 24.13
CA SER A 269 -29.50 6.76 24.54
C SER A 269 -30.71 5.81 24.70
N GLN A 270 -30.80 4.78 23.83
CA GLN A 270 -31.84 3.75 24.00
C GLN A 270 -31.62 2.89 25.24
N ALA A 271 -30.38 2.52 25.57
CA ALA A 271 -30.05 1.76 26.76
C ALA A 271 -30.38 2.57 28.04
N GLU A 272 -29.97 3.83 28.10
CA GLU A 272 -30.29 4.74 29.20
C GLU A 272 -31.80 4.89 29.40
N MET A 273 -32.59 5.01 28.34
CA MET A 273 -34.05 5.09 28.42
C MET A 273 -34.67 3.80 28.96
N VAL A 274 -34.17 2.63 28.55
CA VAL A 274 -34.61 1.32 29.04
C VAL A 274 -34.33 1.20 30.55
N ASP A 275 -33.12 1.60 30.98
CA ASP A 275 -32.74 1.56 32.40
C ASP A 275 -33.60 2.48 33.25
N LEU A 276 -33.88 3.71 32.76
CA LEU A 276 -34.79 4.65 33.43
C LEU A 276 -36.19 4.05 33.56
N VAL A 277 -36.78 3.48 32.53
CA VAL A 277 -38.07 2.83 32.55
C VAL A 277 -38.11 1.64 33.53
N ASN A 278 -37.06 0.86 33.59
CA ASN A 278 -36.96 -0.26 34.53
C ASN A 278 -36.83 0.21 36.00
N TYR A 279 -36.12 1.33 36.22
CA TYR A 279 -36.03 1.96 37.53
C TYR A 279 -37.41 2.43 38.03
N LEU A 280 -38.14 3.21 37.20
CA LEU A 280 -39.45 3.72 37.54
C LEU A 280 -40.49 2.61 37.83
N LYS A 281 -40.41 1.47 37.14
CA LYS A 281 -41.29 0.31 37.38
C LYS A 281 -41.02 -0.46 38.67
N LYS A 282 -39.88 -0.25 39.34
CA LYS A 282 -39.55 -0.89 40.62
C LYS A 282 -40.11 -0.10 41.82
N ASP A 283 -40.42 1.16 41.60
CA ASP A 283 -40.95 2.06 42.67
C ASP A 283 -42.49 2.08 42.69
N ASP A 284 -43.16 1.40 41.73
CA ASP A 284 -44.61 1.10 41.72
C ASP A 284 -44.88 -0.33 42.23
#